data_9ec2e8762c25cc7cd87dfd110e2eb36c
#
_entry.id   9ec2e8762c25cc7cd87dfd110e2eb36c
#
_cell.length_a   1.000
_cell.length_b   1.000
_cell.length_c   1.000
_cell.angle_alpha   90.00
_cell.angle_beta   90.00
_cell.angle_gamma   90.00
#
_symmetry.space_group_name_H-M   'P 1'
#
loop_
_entity.id
_entity.type
_entity.pdbx_description
1 polymer ?
#
loop_
_entity_poly.entity_id
_entity_poly.type
_entity_poly.pdbx_seq_one_letter_code
_entity_poly.pdbx_strand_id
1 'polypeptide(L)'
;MCDWIVYVIENKGYTYVGVSPDPVRRLRQHNGEICGGAKYTTSKGPGWKHVCLIGGFDDKIQSMQLEWAIKHVPPRSAGGLMNRLRKMVTALSRDRWTSKAPLAESVPLHIEWHQQHDFGEYVLPDHVTETFIQEAALRPSV
;
A
#
# COMPACT_ATOMS: atom_id res chain seq x y z
N MET A 1 -8.19 10.29 -14.00
CA MET A 1 -7.86 9.66 -12.72
C MET A 1 -8.96 8.71 -12.34
N CYS A 2 -8.61 7.55 -11.84
CA CYS A 2 -9.57 6.53 -11.46
C CYS A 2 -9.63 6.39 -9.93
N ASP A 3 -10.60 5.60 -9.44
CA ASP A 3 -10.78 5.39 -8.01
C ASP A 3 -9.94 4.24 -7.45
N TRP A 4 -9.19 3.54 -8.30
CA TRP A 4 -8.39 2.40 -7.87
C TRP A 4 -7.20 2.84 -7.03
N ILE A 5 -7.06 2.21 -5.88
CA ILE A 5 -6.07 2.53 -4.84
C ILE A 5 -5.25 1.28 -4.57
N VAL A 6 -3.93 1.44 -4.45
CA VAL A 6 -3.07 0.41 -3.87
C VAL A 6 -3.05 0.66 -2.37
N TYR A 7 -3.32 -0.37 -1.58
CA TYR A 7 -3.32 -0.24 -0.13
C TYR A 7 -2.36 -1.24 0.50
N VAL A 8 -1.80 -0.84 1.63
CA VAL A 8 -0.99 -1.72 2.47
C VAL A 8 -1.68 -1.81 3.81
N ILE A 9 -1.92 -3.03 4.27
CA ILE A 9 -2.53 -3.28 5.58
C ILE A 9 -1.61 -4.19 6.39
N GLU A 10 -1.75 -4.13 7.71
CA GLU A 10 -0.95 -4.95 8.61
C GLU A 10 -1.83 -5.52 9.74
N ASN A 11 -1.43 -6.67 10.26
CA ASN A 11 -2.08 -7.32 11.39
C ASN A 11 -1.06 -8.21 12.08
N LYS A 12 -0.70 -7.88 13.31
CA LYS A 12 0.21 -8.70 14.14
C LYS A 12 1.53 -9.02 13.43
N GLY A 13 2.07 -8.07 12.68
CA GLY A 13 3.32 -8.25 11.94
C GLY A 13 3.16 -8.80 10.53
N TYR A 14 2.00 -9.35 10.19
CA TYR A 14 1.70 -9.75 8.82
C TYR A 14 1.31 -8.55 8.00
N THR A 15 1.64 -8.58 6.71
CA THR A 15 1.29 -7.50 5.78
C THR A 15 0.57 -8.05 4.57
N TYR A 16 -0.23 -7.19 3.95
CA TYR A 16 -0.89 -7.52 2.71
C TYR A 16 -0.97 -6.27 1.84
N VAL A 17 -0.72 -6.43 0.55
CA VAL A 17 -0.83 -5.36 -0.44
C VAL A 17 -1.93 -5.75 -1.41
N GLY A 18 -2.83 -4.85 -1.68
CA GLY A 18 -3.92 -5.10 -2.61
C GLY A 18 -4.34 -3.85 -3.36
N VAL A 19 -5.32 -4.00 -4.24
CA VAL A 19 -5.92 -2.89 -4.97
C VAL A 19 -7.43 -2.93 -4.76
N SER A 20 -8.04 -1.76 -4.68
CA SER A 20 -9.48 -1.65 -4.55
C SER A 20 -9.94 -0.25 -4.91
N PRO A 21 -11.15 -0.09 -5.49
CA PRO A 21 -11.75 1.24 -5.66
C PRO A 21 -12.41 1.73 -4.37
N ASP A 22 -12.51 0.85 -3.36
CA ASP A 22 -13.11 1.19 -2.07
C ASP A 22 -12.30 0.49 -0.96
N PRO A 23 -11.15 1.08 -0.57
CA PRO A 23 -10.28 0.44 0.41
C PRO A 23 -10.90 0.31 1.80
N VAL A 24 -11.83 1.18 2.17
CA VAL A 24 -12.52 1.09 3.46
C VAL A 24 -13.38 -0.16 3.51
N ARG A 25 -14.18 -0.38 2.47
CA ARG A 25 -15.01 -1.59 2.37
C ARG A 25 -14.14 -2.84 2.28
N ARG A 26 -13.05 -2.77 1.50
CA ARG A 26 -12.15 -3.91 1.32
C ARG A 26 -11.50 -4.32 2.64
N LEU A 27 -11.16 -3.34 3.48
CA LEU A 27 -10.61 -3.63 4.80
C LEU A 27 -11.62 -4.41 5.65
N ARG A 28 -12.90 -4.05 5.58
CA ARG A 28 -13.94 -4.77 6.31
C ARG A 28 -14.05 -6.23 5.83
N GLN A 29 -13.86 -6.46 4.52
CA GLN A 29 -13.82 -7.82 3.98
C GLN A 29 -12.63 -8.60 4.54
N HIS A 30 -11.46 -7.98 4.57
CA HIS A 30 -10.25 -8.63 5.12
C HIS A 30 -10.42 -8.97 6.60
N ASN A 31 -11.12 -8.15 7.35
CA ASN A 31 -11.38 -8.37 8.77
C ASN A 31 -12.54 -9.34 9.04
N GLY A 32 -13.20 -9.82 7.99
CA GLY A 32 -14.30 -10.74 8.15
C GLY A 32 -15.62 -10.10 8.59
N GLU A 33 -15.70 -8.77 8.60
CA GLU A 33 -16.95 -8.08 8.96
C GLU A 33 -18.02 -8.25 7.89
N ILE A 34 -17.59 -8.39 6.64
CA ILE A 34 -18.46 -8.70 5.51
C ILE A 34 -17.77 -9.74 4.64
N CYS A 35 -18.53 -10.45 3.82
CA CYS A 35 -18.00 -11.52 2.98
C CYS A 35 -17.03 -11.00 1.92
N GLY A 36 -16.12 -11.87 1.47
CA GLY A 36 -15.30 -11.64 0.29
C GLY A 36 -13.85 -11.30 0.56
N GLY A 37 -13.36 -11.50 1.77
CA GLY A 37 -11.96 -11.28 2.07
C GLY A 37 -11.04 -12.29 1.38
N ALA A 38 -9.79 -11.93 1.18
CA ALA A 38 -8.78 -12.83 0.64
C ALA A 38 -8.51 -13.97 1.62
N LYS A 39 -8.16 -15.13 1.09
CA LYS A 39 -7.87 -16.29 1.95
C LYS A 39 -6.75 -15.99 2.94
N TYR A 40 -5.70 -15.34 2.47
CA TYR A 40 -4.56 -15.02 3.32
C TYR A 40 -4.97 -14.15 4.50
N THR A 41 -5.66 -13.04 4.23
CA THR A 41 -6.03 -12.10 5.29
C THR A 41 -7.04 -12.71 6.25
N THR A 42 -8.00 -13.46 5.73
CA THR A 42 -9.00 -14.14 6.54
C THR A 42 -8.34 -15.16 7.46
N SER A 43 -7.32 -15.87 6.99
CA SER A 43 -6.62 -16.89 7.78
C SER A 43 -5.88 -16.30 8.97
N LYS A 44 -5.53 -15.00 8.93
CA LYS A 44 -4.82 -14.33 10.02
C LYS A 44 -5.76 -13.74 11.07
N GLY A 45 -7.07 -13.83 10.84
CA GLY A 45 -8.08 -13.31 11.75
C GLY A 45 -8.29 -11.81 11.62
N PRO A 46 -9.22 -11.25 12.41
CA PRO A 46 -9.49 -9.82 12.38
C PRO A 46 -8.35 -9.03 13.01
N GLY A 47 -8.35 -7.73 12.78
CA GLY A 47 -7.31 -6.85 13.32
C GLY A 47 -6.49 -6.14 12.26
N TRP A 48 -6.84 -6.32 10.99
CA TRP A 48 -6.17 -5.62 9.90
C TRP A 48 -6.43 -4.12 9.96
N LYS A 49 -5.37 -3.34 9.74
CA LYS A 49 -5.45 -1.88 9.76
C LYS A 49 -4.71 -1.34 8.54
N HIS A 50 -5.21 -0.23 8.01
CA HIS A 50 -4.49 0.48 6.94
C HIS A 50 -3.16 1.01 7.45
N VAL A 51 -2.11 0.78 6.67
CA VAL A 51 -0.81 1.43 6.87
C VAL A 51 -0.73 2.63 5.96
N CYS A 52 -1.03 2.45 4.68
CA CYS A 52 -1.07 3.55 3.72
C CYS A 52 -1.95 3.23 2.52
N LEU A 53 -2.36 4.28 1.83
CA LEU A 53 -3.11 4.22 0.59
C LEU A 53 -2.34 4.99 -0.48
N ILE A 54 -2.24 4.45 -1.69
CA ILE A 54 -1.55 5.09 -2.80
C ILE A 54 -2.54 5.28 -3.93
N GLY A 55 -2.74 6.53 -4.34
CA GLY A 55 -3.67 6.88 -5.40
C GLY A 55 -3.04 7.79 -6.43
N GLY A 56 -3.80 8.07 -7.50
CA GLY A 56 -3.36 8.92 -8.60
C GLY A 56 -3.23 8.17 -9.92
N PHE A 57 -3.55 6.89 -9.95
CA PHE A 57 -3.48 6.09 -11.16
C PHE A 57 -4.50 6.56 -12.20
N ASP A 58 -4.15 6.41 -13.47
CA ASP A 58 -5.08 6.72 -14.55
C ASP A 58 -6.14 5.64 -14.72
N ASP A 59 -5.78 4.39 -14.42
CA ASP A 59 -6.69 3.26 -14.57
C ASP A 59 -6.33 2.12 -13.60
N LYS A 60 -7.19 1.10 -13.57
CA LYS A 60 -7.00 -0.07 -12.72
C LYS A 60 -5.71 -0.82 -13.05
N ILE A 61 -5.36 -0.91 -14.34
CA ILE A 61 -4.19 -1.67 -14.77
C ILE A 61 -2.92 -1.11 -14.14
N GLN A 62 -2.77 0.20 -14.11
CA GLN A 62 -1.61 0.84 -13.49
C GLN A 62 -1.53 0.52 -12.00
N SER A 63 -2.66 0.52 -11.31
CA SER A 63 -2.67 0.17 -9.87
C SER A 63 -2.23 -1.27 -9.66
N MET A 64 -2.66 -2.18 -10.52
CA MET A 64 -2.27 -3.58 -10.42
C MET A 64 -0.78 -3.77 -10.75
N GLN A 65 -0.24 -2.98 -11.66
CA GLN A 65 1.19 -3.04 -12.00
C GLN A 65 2.05 -2.62 -10.80
N LEU A 66 1.67 -1.56 -10.10
CA LEU A 66 2.41 -1.16 -8.91
C LEU A 66 2.25 -2.20 -7.79
N GLU A 67 1.05 -2.71 -7.58
CA GLU A 67 0.83 -3.77 -6.59
C GLU A 67 1.76 -4.95 -6.86
N TRP A 68 1.81 -5.42 -8.09
CA TRP A 68 2.66 -6.52 -8.48
C TRP A 68 4.13 -6.21 -8.18
N ALA A 69 4.57 -5.01 -8.54
CA ALA A 69 5.96 -4.60 -8.31
C ALA A 69 6.32 -4.63 -6.82
N ILE A 70 5.44 -4.11 -5.98
CA ILE A 70 5.69 -4.09 -4.52
C ILE A 70 5.83 -5.52 -3.99
N LYS A 71 4.98 -6.42 -4.45
CA LYS A 71 5.00 -7.82 -3.98
C LYS A 71 6.23 -8.59 -4.44
N HIS A 72 6.88 -8.16 -5.51
CA HIS A 72 7.95 -8.94 -6.16
C HIS A 72 9.34 -8.31 -6.02
N VAL A 73 9.52 -7.31 -5.16
CA VAL A 73 10.86 -6.78 -4.86
C VAL A 73 11.63 -7.84 -4.08
N PRO A 74 12.83 -8.26 -4.57
CA PRO A 74 13.64 -9.23 -3.83
C PRO A 74 14.28 -8.59 -2.60
N PRO A 75 14.68 -9.38 -1.61
CA PRO A 75 14.47 -10.84 -1.52
C PRO A 75 13.05 -11.16 -1.03
N ARG A 76 12.46 -12.20 -1.60
CA ARG A 76 11.09 -12.58 -1.24
C ARG A 76 10.96 -13.07 0.19
N SER A 77 12.07 -13.57 0.75
CA SER A 77 12.09 -14.04 2.13
C SER A 77 12.05 -12.90 3.16
N ALA A 78 12.36 -11.67 2.75
CA ALA A 78 12.34 -10.54 3.68
C ALA A 78 10.88 -10.13 3.93
N GLY A 79 10.36 -10.55 5.08
CA GLY A 79 8.99 -10.27 5.49
C GLY A 79 8.88 -9.19 6.55
N GLY A 80 7.65 -8.98 7.01
CA GLY A 80 7.34 -7.99 8.01
C GLY A 80 7.10 -6.60 7.45
N LEU A 81 6.55 -5.73 8.30
CA LEU A 81 6.09 -4.41 7.86
C LEU A 81 7.22 -3.52 7.37
N MET A 82 8.35 -3.48 8.10
CA MET A 82 9.47 -2.62 7.70
C MET A 82 10.01 -3.00 6.33
N ASN A 83 10.18 -4.29 6.07
CA ASN A 83 10.63 -4.76 4.77
C ASN A 83 9.59 -4.47 3.69
N ARG A 84 8.30 -4.60 4.01
CA ARG A 84 7.24 -4.29 3.06
C ARG A 84 7.28 -2.82 2.65
N LEU A 85 7.49 -1.92 3.59
CA LEU A 85 7.57 -0.49 3.30
C LEU A 85 8.82 -0.14 2.49
N ARG A 86 9.95 -0.77 2.77
CA ARG A 86 11.16 -0.59 1.95
C ARG A 86 10.94 -1.08 0.53
N LYS A 87 10.29 -2.23 0.37
CA LYS A 87 9.96 -2.76 -0.95
C LYS A 87 9.03 -1.82 -1.71
N MET A 88 8.08 -1.21 -1.01
CA MET A 88 7.18 -0.23 -1.61
C MET A 88 7.97 0.97 -2.18
N VAL A 89 8.88 1.53 -1.41
CA VAL A 89 9.70 2.65 -1.88
C VAL A 89 10.58 2.22 -3.06
N THR A 90 11.15 1.03 -2.99
CA THR A 90 11.94 0.49 -4.09
C THR A 90 11.12 0.39 -5.38
N ALA A 91 9.92 -0.15 -5.29
CA ALA A 91 9.04 -0.27 -6.45
C ALA A 91 8.65 1.10 -7.02
N LEU A 92 8.32 2.04 -6.14
CA LEU A 92 7.96 3.40 -6.54
C LEU A 92 9.12 4.14 -7.20
N SER A 93 10.35 3.76 -6.91
CA SER A 93 11.55 4.42 -7.43
C SER A 93 12.02 3.86 -8.78
N ARG A 94 11.36 2.85 -9.31
CA ARG A 94 11.70 2.27 -10.60
C ARG A 94 11.23 3.15 -11.73
N ASP A 95 11.92 3.09 -12.86
CA ASP A 95 11.51 3.81 -14.07
C ASP A 95 10.15 3.31 -14.60
N ARG A 96 9.93 2.02 -14.48
CA ARG A 96 8.65 1.36 -14.79
C ARG A 96 8.36 0.34 -13.70
N TRP A 97 7.11 0.25 -13.27
CA TRP A 97 6.74 -0.73 -12.25
C TRP A 97 6.80 -2.15 -12.79
N THR A 98 6.40 -2.31 -14.05
CA THR A 98 6.54 -3.56 -14.82
C THR A 98 6.99 -3.20 -16.22
N SER A 99 7.41 -4.20 -17.00
CA SER A 99 7.89 -3.97 -18.38
C SER A 99 6.81 -3.35 -19.26
N LYS A 100 5.53 -3.59 -18.96
CA LYS A 100 4.40 -3.07 -19.75
C LYS A 100 3.80 -1.80 -19.18
N ALA A 101 4.29 -1.32 -18.05
CA ALA A 101 3.79 -0.09 -17.44
C ALA A 101 4.33 1.13 -18.21
N PRO A 102 3.63 2.27 -18.15
CA PRO A 102 4.21 3.52 -18.64
C PRO A 102 5.40 3.92 -17.77
N LEU A 103 6.14 4.93 -18.21
CA LEU A 103 7.18 5.51 -17.35
C LEU A 103 6.52 6.01 -16.07
N ALA A 104 7.08 5.61 -14.93
CA ALA A 104 6.50 5.94 -13.63
C ALA A 104 6.39 7.45 -13.44
N GLU A 105 7.36 8.22 -13.94
CA GLU A 105 7.34 9.67 -13.81
C GLU A 105 6.15 10.33 -14.52
N SER A 106 5.50 9.63 -15.45
CA SER A 106 4.32 10.16 -16.14
C SER A 106 3.02 9.93 -15.35
N VAL A 107 3.09 9.25 -14.21
CA VAL A 107 1.92 8.95 -13.39
C VAL A 107 2.15 9.48 -11.98
N PRO A 108 1.79 10.75 -11.72
CA PRO A 108 1.95 11.32 -10.38
C PRO A 108 1.10 10.55 -9.37
N LEU A 109 1.73 10.13 -8.28
CA LEU A 109 1.07 9.38 -7.24
C LEU A 109 1.13 10.11 -5.91
N HIS A 110 0.21 9.76 -5.02
CA HIS A 110 0.17 10.30 -3.67
C HIS A 110 -0.01 9.18 -2.67
N ILE A 111 0.82 9.19 -1.64
CA ILE A 111 0.73 8.25 -0.52
C ILE A 111 0.02 8.95 0.63
N GLU A 112 -1.05 8.34 1.12
CA GLU A 112 -1.74 8.78 2.33
C GLU A 112 -1.37 7.80 3.44
N TRP A 113 -0.57 8.27 4.40
CA TRP A 113 -0.12 7.43 5.51
C TRP A 113 -1.16 7.44 6.63
N HIS A 114 -1.58 6.25 7.03
CA HIS A 114 -2.49 6.06 8.16
C HIS A 114 -1.74 5.67 9.44
N GLN A 115 -0.48 5.26 9.30
CA GLN A 115 0.40 4.94 10.42
C GLN A 115 1.78 5.52 10.12
N GLN A 116 2.50 5.89 11.16
CA GLN A 116 3.90 6.32 11.03
C GLN A 116 4.80 5.20 11.51
N HIS A 117 5.79 4.86 10.71
CA HIS A 117 6.77 3.83 11.04
C HIS A 117 8.16 4.31 10.65
N ASP A 118 9.14 4.02 11.50
CA ASP A 118 10.54 4.25 11.17
C ASP A 118 11.08 2.99 10.49
N PHE A 119 11.16 3.03 9.19
CA PHE A 119 11.74 1.92 8.40
C PHE A 119 13.02 2.34 7.70
N GLY A 120 13.70 3.35 8.26
CA GLY A 120 14.92 3.90 7.72
C GLY A 120 14.68 5.14 6.88
N GLU A 121 15.76 5.78 6.47
CA GLU A 121 15.66 6.93 5.59
C GLU A 121 15.25 6.47 4.21
N TYR A 122 14.43 7.26 3.55
CA TYR A 122 14.01 7.01 2.18
C TYR A 122 13.78 8.32 1.43
N VAL A 123 13.93 8.26 0.11
CA VAL A 123 13.67 9.39 -0.76
C VAL A 123 12.65 8.93 -1.80
N LEU A 124 11.54 9.63 -1.89
CA LEU A 124 10.55 9.36 -2.92
C LEU A 124 10.94 10.08 -4.21
N PRO A 125 10.65 9.49 -5.38
CA PRO A 125 10.87 10.20 -6.64
C PRO A 125 9.96 11.42 -6.72
N ASP A 126 10.32 12.39 -7.56
CA ASP A 126 9.63 13.67 -7.65
C ASP A 126 8.15 13.58 -7.97
N HIS A 127 7.75 12.53 -8.67
CA HIS A 127 6.35 12.34 -9.06
C HIS A 127 5.49 11.72 -7.96
N VAL A 128 6.06 11.40 -6.81
CA VAL A 128 5.34 10.80 -5.68
C VAL A 128 5.36 11.75 -4.51
N THR A 129 4.18 12.11 -4.03
CA THR A 129 4.03 12.94 -2.83
C THR A 129 3.47 12.11 -1.69
N GLU A 130 3.52 12.64 -0.47
CA GLU A 130 3.00 11.92 0.69
C GLU A 130 2.42 12.89 1.71
N THR A 131 1.39 12.43 2.42
CA THR A 131 0.83 13.13 3.57
C THR A 131 0.56 12.12 4.67
N PHE A 132 0.60 12.59 5.91
CA PHE A 132 0.29 11.77 7.07
C PHE A 132 -1.03 12.24 7.64
N ILE A 133 -1.93 11.31 7.97
CA ILE A 133 -3.22 11.66 8.52
C ILE A 133 -3.02 12.26 9.90
N GLN A 134 -3.39 13.52 10.04
CA GLN A 134 -3.18 14.25 11.27
C GLN A 134 -3.97 13.67 12.44
N GLU A 135 -5.17 13.20 12.17
CA GLU A 135 -6.00 12.64 13.21
C GLU A 135 -5.32 11.47 13.92
N ALA A 136 -4.65 10.63 13.13
CA ALA A 136 -3.98 9.48 13.70
C ALA A 136 -2.80 9.90 14.56
N ALA A 137 -2.06 10.92 14.14
CA ALA A 137 -0.89 11.40 14.86
C ALA A 137 -1.27 12.21 16.08
N LEU A 138 -2.33 12.98 16.00
CA LEU A 138 -2.75 13.88 17.06
C LEU A 138 -3.76 13.27 18.00
N ARG A 139 -4.25 12.09 17.69
CA ARG A 139 -5.25 11.48 18.51
C ARG A 139 -4.71 11.34 19.91
N PRO A 140 -5.17 12.18 20.80
CA PRO A 140 -4.69 12.08 22.16
C PRO A 140 -5.14 10.76 22.69
N SER A 141 -4.30 10.19 23.40
CA SER A 141 -4.65 8.98 24.07
C SER A 141 -5.57 9.24 25.24
N VAL A 142 -6.08 10.34 25.31
CA VAL A 142 -6.98 10.70 26.41
C VAL A 142 -7.71 9.58 27.00
#